data_f269c700dc9c1ac39dc65961f57e94e0
#
_entry.id   f269c700dc9c1ac39dc65961f57e94e0
#
_cell.length_a   1.000
_cell.length_b   1.000
_cell.length_c   1.000
_cell.angle_alpha   90.00
_cell.angle_beta   90.00
_cell.angle_gamma   90.00
#
_symmetry.space_group_name_H-M   'P 1'
#
loop_
_entity.id
_entity.type
_entity.pdbx_description
1 polymer ?
#
loop_
_entity_poly.entity_id
_entity_poly.type
_entity_poly.pdbx_seq_one_letter_code
_entity_poly.pdbx_strand_id
1 'polypeptide(L)'
;MKKTFCIVSFVFINSLFAYSQTTISTKDIYEFPVRQGTKEWLQFETIEKRIAALQIPDTVLIKISTEGLLETCLEFPYLTDIFFCDNFQHSFEALMDEFNGFRELFKRRDLTNVLLEKYKCLTVDVKGIRLLKDVEQGMFTFRYFVLEFMLTQDAVLNNLTEEQEKQLFFLSFEHKKIKQNYSDIFGSLNDLPINLLYVKKIMNDSDFKFENAETKKMLSDFIQAPLVIDQRIIDLIENKYINAKYK
;
A
#
# COMPACT_ATOMS: atom_id res chain seq x y z
N MET A 1 9.91 39.25 22.94
CA MET A 1 9.83 38.33 21.81
C MET A 1 10.98 37.31 21.91
N LYS A 2 10.76 36.16 22.49
CA LYS A 2 11.77 35.08 22.58
C LYS A 2 11.42 34.04 21.54
N LYS A 3 12.27 33.87 20.53
CA LYS A 3 12.17 32.77 19.55
C LYS A 3 12.72 31.50 20.16
N THR A 4 11.86 30.56 20.44
CA THR A 4 12.25 29.23 20.90
C THR A 4 12.64 28.40 19.68
N PHE A 5 13.94 28.10 19.59
CA PHE A 5 14.51 27.21 18.58
C PHE A 5 14.23 25.78 19.04
N CYS A 6 13.37 25.05 18.33
CA CYS A 6 13.20 23.61 18.56
C CYS A 6 14.33 22.88 17.86
N ILE A 7 15.27 22.37 18.65
CA ILE A 7 16.31 21.44 18.21
C ILE A 7 15.64 20.07 18.05
N VAL A 8 15.47 19.64 16.79
CA VAL A 8 15.02 18.28 16.47
C VAL A 8 16.24 17.37 16.52
N SER A 9 16.37 16.63 17.61
CA SER A 9 17.35 15.56 17.74
C SER A 9 16.94 14.37 16.87
N PHE A 10 17.82 14.04 15.94
CA PHE A 10 17.73 12.88 15.06
C PHE A 10 17.95 11.58 15.88
N VAL A 11 16.90 10.81 16.07
CA VAL A 11 17.01 9.44 16.58
C VAL A 11 16.25 8.52 15.65
N PHE A 12 17.05 7.73 14.92
CA PHE A 12 16.75 6.44 14.25
C PHE A 12 15.46 6.24 13.41
N ILE A 13 15.67 6.04 12.20
CA ILE A 13 15.17 5.49 10.93
C ILE A 13 14.05 4.41 11.02
N ASN A 14 13.11 4.51 11.97
CA ASN A 14 11.92 3.65 11.99
C ASN A 14 10.60 4.42 11.85
N SER A 15 10.61 5.66 11.34
CA SER A 15 9.42 6.51 11.47
C SER A 15 9.10 7.43 10.31
N LEU A 16 9.44 7.06 9.07
CA LEU A 16 9.06 7.90 7.91
C LEU A 16 7.55 7.93 7.62
N PHE A 17 6.77 7.05 8.26
CA PHE A 17 5.31 7.17 8.29
C PHE A 17 4.77 7.95 9.50
N ALA A 18 5.61 8.45 10.38
CA ALA A 18 5.22 9.10 11.63
C ALA A 18 5.12 10.63 11.55
N TYR A 19 4.72 11.19 10.42
CA TYR A 19 4.36 12.62 10.36
C TYR A 19 2.85 12.83 10.19
N SER A 20 2.11 12.17 11.04
CA SER A 20 0.80 12.62 11.48
C SER A 20 0.73 12.38 12.98
N GLN A 21 0.45 13.40 13.75
CA GLN A 21 0.29 13.31 15.20
C GLN A 21 -1.01 12.57 15.59
N THR A 22 -1.14 11.36 15.14
CA THR A 22 -1.87 10.34 15.86
C THR A 22 -0.80 9.49 16.53
N THR A 23 -0.76 9.48 17.85
CA THR A 23 0.10 8.66 18.67
C THR A 23 -0.16 7.18 18.34
N ILE A 24 0.44 6.69 17.24
CA ILE A 24 0.56 5.25 17.03
C ILE A 24 1.54 4.79 18.12
N SER A 25 1.04 4.02 19.04
CA SER A 25 1.86 3.43 20.10
C SER A 25 2.94 2.58 19.41
N THR A 26 4.18 3.07 19.38
CA THR A 26 5.35 2.33 18.86
C THR A 26 5.59 1.00 19.61
N LYS A 27 4.80 0.69 20.62
CA LYS A 27 4.87 -0.52 21.45
C LYS A 27 4.13 -1.73 20.85
N ASP A 28 3.35 -1.55 19.80
CA ASP A 28 2.46 -2.58 19.27
C ASP A 28 2.91 -3.12 17.88
N ILE A 29 4.12 -2.80 17.43
CA ILE A 29 4.71 -3.33 16.21
C ILE A 29 5.57 -4.55 16.57
N TYR A 30 5.39 -5.67 15.86
CA TYR A 30 6.25 -6.82 16.03
C TYR A 30 7.61 -6.59 15.37
N GLU A 31 8.67 -6.67 16.16
CA GLU A 31 10.04 -6.62 15.66
C GLU A 31 10.48 -8.01 15.19
N PHE A 32 10.85 -8.12 13.92
CA PHE A 32 11.36 -9.37 13.37
C PHE A 32 12.68 -9.78 14.05
N PRO A 33 12.81 -11.05 14.48
CA PRO A 33 13.99 -11.52 15.22
C PRO A 33 15.25 -11.54 14.36
N VAL A 34 15.09 -11.56 13.03
CA VAL A 34 16.18 -11.55 12.06
C VAL A 34 15.93 -10.51 10.98
N ARG A 35 16.99 -9.86 10.51
CA ARG A 35 16.94 -8.81 9.49
C ARG A 35 17.87 -9.16 8.33
N GLN A 36 17.47 -8.81 7.11
CA GLN A 36 18.33 -8.97 5.92
C GLN A 36 19.70 -8.33 6.15
N GLY A 37 20.75 -9.02 5.71
CA GLY A 37 22.13 -8.55 5.81
C GLY A 37 22.80 -8.76 7.18
N THR A 38 22.10 -9.28 8.19
CA THR A 38 22.71 -9.64 9.48
C THR A 38 23.39 -11.00 9.42
N LYS A 39 24.29 -11.28 10.39
CA LYS A 39 24.97 -12.59 10.47
C LYS A 39 23.98 -13.72 10.71
N GLU A 40 22.95 -13.47 11.52
CA GLU A 40 21.88 -14.40 11.82
C GLU A 40 21.09 -14.77 10.55
N TRP A 41 20.82 -13.77 9.70
CA TRP A 41 20.16 -13.97 8.41
C TRP A 41 20.97 -14.90 7.49
N LEU A 42 22.29 -14.73 7.47
CA LEU A 42 23.19 -15.52 6.63
C LEU A 42 23.35 -16.98 7.09
N GLN A 43 22.94 -17.31 8.33
CA GLN A 43 22.95 -18.68 8.85
C GLN A 43 21.81 -19.55 8.29
N PHE A 44 20.75 -18.94 7.77
CA PHE A 44 19.68 -19.69 7.16
C PHE A 44 20.06 -20.14 5.74
N GLU A 45 20.12 -21.44 5.55
CA GLU A 45 20.55 -22.07 4.30
C GLU A 45 19.52 -21.90 3.17
N THR A 46 18.22 -21.80 3.51
CA THR A 46 17.12 -21.73 2.54
C THR A 46 16.15 -20.59 2.83
N ILE A 47 15.42 -20.17 1.82
CA ILE A 47 14.36 -19.14 1.93
C ILE A 47 13.27 -19.58 2.89
N GLU A 48 12.84 -20.84 2.81
CA GLU A 48 11.78 -21.41 3.65
C GLU A 48 12.14 -21.31 5.14
N LYS A 49 13.41 -21.61 5.50
CA LYS A 49 13.89 -21.44 6.89
C LYS A 49 13.84 -19.98 7.34
N ARG A 50 14.16 -19.04 6.46
CA ARG A 50 14.07 -17.59 6.76
C ARG A 50 12.62 -17.16 6.95
N ILE A 51 11.74 -17.56 6.04
CA ILE A 51 10.31 -17.26 6.13
C ILE A 51 9.72 -17.85 7.42
N ALA A 52 10.10 -19.08 7.78
CA ALA A 52 9.66 -19.72 9.03
C ALA A 52 10.13 -18.93 10.27
N ALA A 53 11.35 -18.38 10.26
CA ALA A 53 11.87 -17.55 11.35
C ALA A 53 11.23 -16.18 11.46
N LEU A 54 10.56 -15.72 10.41
CA LEU A 54 9.85 -14.43 10.35
C LEU A 54 8.38 -14.52 10.75
N GLN A 55 7.83 -15.74 10.98
CA GLN A 55 6.44 -15.88 11.40
C GLN A 55 6.22 -15.20 12.76
N ILE A 56 5.10 -14.49 12.88
CA ILE A 56 4.71 -13.87 14.15
C ILE A 56 4.16 -14.96 15.09
N PRO A 57 4.65 -15.07 16.34
CA PRO A 57 4.09 -16.03 17.29
C PRO A 57 2.59 -15.80 17.52
N ASP A 58 1.80 -16.87 17.63
CA ASP A 58 0.34 -16.79 17.84
C ASP A 58 -0.04 -15.94 19.04
N THR A 59 0.77 -16.01 20.12
CA THR A 59 0.58 -15.19 21.33
C THR A 59 0.72 -13.69 21.09
N VAL A 60 1.44 -13.28 20.06
CA VAL A 60 1.58 -11.88 19.61
C VAL A 60 0.45 -11.55 18.65
N LEU A 61 0.17 -12.41 17.65
CA LEU A 61 -0.91 -12.20 16.67
C LEU A 61 -2.27 -11.96 17.33
N ILE A 62 -2.57 -12.63 18.44
CA ILE A 62 -3.84 -12.45 19.16
C ILE A 62 -3.93 -11.08 19.84
N LYS A 63 -2.79 -10.49 20.23
CA LYS A 63 -2.73 -9.29 21.05
C LYS A 63 -2.42 -8.01 20.29
N ILE A 64 -1.72 -8.14 19.16
CA ILE A 64 -1.32 -7.00 18.32
C ILE A 64 -2.55 -6.31 17.75
N SER A 65 -2.59 -4.98 17.78
CA SER A 65 -3.66 -4.22 17.14
C SER A 65 -3.62 -4.38 15.62
N THR A 66 -4.70 -4.04 14.95
CA THR A 66 -4.75 -4.07 13.48
C THR A 66 -3.78 -3.06 12.87
N GLU A 67 -3.63 -1.90 13.51
CA GLU A 67 -2.63 -0.88 13.14
C GLU A 67 -1.20 -1.40 13.30
N GLY A 68 -0.87 -2.00 14.44
CA GLY A 68 0.46 -2.57 14.70
C GLY A 68 0.77 -3.71 13.75
N LEU A 69 -0.23 -4.54 13.44
CA LEU A 69 -0.08 -5.64 12.48
C LEU A 69 0.11 -5.11 11.04
N LEU A 70 -0.60 -4.05 10.65
CA LEU A 70 -0.39 -3.39 9.36
C LEU A 70 1.04 -2.86 9.23
N GLU A 71 1.53 -2.13 10.23
CA GLU A 71 2.92 -1.64 10.22
C GLU A 71 3.92 -2.81 10.16
N THR A 72 3.68 -3.89 10.93
CA THR A 72 4.50 -5.10 10.87
C THR A 72 4.52 -5.71 9.47
N CYS A 73 3.38 -5.80 8.80
CA CYS A 73 3.30 -6.31 7.42
C CYS A 73 4.05 -5.41 6.43
N LEU A 74 4.01 -4.09 6.62
CA LEU A 74 4.76 -3.14 5.79
C LEU A 74 6.28 -3.18 6.03
N GLU A 75 6.73 -3.76 7.15
CA GLU A 75 8.14 -3.98 7.49
C GLU A 75 8.60 -5.42 7.16
N PHE A 76 7.74 -6.27 6.58
CA PHE A 76 8.09 -7.65 6.28
C PHE A 76 9.29 -7.73 5.33
N PRO A 77 10.37 -8.48 5.68
CA PRO A 77 11.62 -8.48 4.93
C PRO A 77 11.51 -8.92 3.46
N TYR A 78 10.51 -9.73 3.13
CA TYR A 78 10.24 -10.18 1.75
C TYR A 78 9.12 -9.40 1.07
N LEU A 79 8.70 -8.26 1.62
CA LEU A 79 7.63 -7.46 1.03
C LEU A 79 7.93 -7.04 -0.42
N THR A 80 9.22 -6.80 -0.74
CA THR A 80 9.66 -6.44 -2.09
C THR A 80 9.44 -7.54 -3.13
N ASP A 81 9.18 -8.78 -2.70
CA ASP A 81 8.98 -9.91 -3.60
C ASP A 81 7.69 -9.77 -4.41
N ILE A 82 6.81 -8.84 -4.04
CA ILE A 82 5.64 -8.46 -4.85
C ILE A 82 6.04 -8.02 -6.28
N PHE A 83 7.27 -7.57 -6.49
CA PHE A 83 7.76 -7.13 -7.81
C PHE A 83 8.45 -8.24 -8.62
N PHE A 84 8.63 -9.44 -8.08
CA PHE A 84 9.39 -10.49 -8.76
C PHE A 84 8.56 -11.40 -9.67
N CYS A 85 7.24 -11.29 -9.64
CA CYS A 85 6.37 -12.04 -10.53
C CYS A 85 5.78 -11.16 -11.64
N ASP A 86 5.35 -11.81 -12.72
CA ASP A 86 4.68 -11.15 -13.84
C ASP A 86 3.24 -10.68 -13.52
N ASN A 87 2.80 -10.83 -12.26
CA ASN A 87 1.47 -10.47 -11.84
C ASN A 87 1.47 -10.05 -10.37
N PHE A 88 1.24 -8.78 -10.09
CA PHE A 88 1.22 -8.23 -8.73
C PHE A 88 0.17 -8.88 -7.82
N GLN A 89 -0.98 -9.29 -8.38
CA GLN A 89 -2.02 -9.97 -7.59
C GLN A 89 -1.53 -11.33 -7.13
N HIS A 90 -0.94 -12.13 -8.02
CA HIS A 90 -0.38 -13.43 -7.64
C HIS A 90 0.77 -13.33 -6.65
N SER A 91 1.65 -12.32 -6.82
CA SER A 91 2.73 -12.06 -5.86
C SER A 91 2.19 -11.70 -4.48
N PHE A 92 1.14 -10.88 -4.43
CA PHE A 92 0.53 -10.49 -3.17
C PHE A 92 -0.19 -11.68 -2.49
N GLU A 93 -0.85 -12.53 -3.26
CA GLU A 93 -1.45 -13.79 -2.77
C GLU A 93 -0.36 -14.72 -2.22
N ALA A 94 0.77 -14.85 -2.90
CA ALA A 94 1.91 -15.63 -2.41
C ALA A 94 2.45 -15.06 -1.07
N LEU A 95 2.59 -13.74 -0.94
CA LEU A 95 2.96 -13.11 0.33
C LEU A 95 1.95 -13.40 1.45
N MET A 96 0.65 -13.40 1.14
CA MET A 96 -0.39 -13.77 2.11
C MET A 96 -0.28 -15.25 2.52
N ASP A 97 0.11 -16.14 1.60
CA ASP A 97 0.30 -17.55 1.89
C ASP A 97 1.57 -17.82 2.70
N GLU A 98 2.62 -17.06 2.46
CA GLU A 98 3.92 -17.26 3.10
C GLU A 98 4.01 -16.63 4.49
N PHE A 99 3.39 -15.47 4.71
CA PHE A 99 3.50 -14.73 5.96
C PHE A 99 2.19 -14.69 6.74
N ASN A 100 2.21 -15.24 7.96
CA ASN A 100 1.02 -15.29 8.82
C ASN A 100 0.49 -13.92 9.24
N GLY A 101 1.33 -12.88 9.24
CA GLY A 101 0.92 -11.51 9.50
C GLY A 101 -0.09 -11.01 8.48
N PHE A 102 0.14 -11.22 7.18
CA PHE A 102 -0.83 -10.84 6.14
C PHE A 102 -2.11 -11.66 6.23
N ARG A 103 -2.01 -12.99 6.43
CA ARG A 103 -3.19 -13.84 6.61
C ARG A 103 -4.07 -13.39 7.76
N GLU A 104 -3.47 -12.99 8.87
CA GLU A 104 -4.21 -12.49 10.02
C GLU A 104 -4.76 -11.08 9.77
N LEU A 105 -3.97 -10.19 9.17
CA LEU A 105 -4.38 -8.81 8.85
C LEU A 105 -5.67 -8.79 8.03
N PHE A 106 -5.74 -9.61 6.98
CA PHE A 106 -6.91 -9.68 6.09
C PHE A 106 -8.13 -10.41 6.69
N LYS A 107 -8.02 -10.98 7.89
CA LYS A 107 -9.16 -11.49 8.68
C LYS A 107 -9.73 -10.45 9.65
N ARG A 108 -9.00 -9.35 9.91
CA ARG A 108 -9.42 -8.33 10.87
C ARG A 108 -10.62 -7.56 10.35
N ARG A 109 -11.67 -7.46 11.16
CA ARG A 109 -12.93 -6.77 10.78
C ARG A 109 -12.77 -5.26 10.61
N ASP A 110 -11.79 -4.68 11.28
CA ASP A 110 -11.48 -3.25 11.28
C ASP A 110 -10.39 -2.87 10.25
N LEU A 111 -9.87 -3.84 9.48
CA LEU A 111 -8.81 -3.60 8.48
C LEU A 111 -9.15 -2.46 7.52
N THR A 112 -10.37 -2.45 6.97
CA THR A 112 -10.82 -1.41 6.04
C THR A 112 -10.73 -0.01 6.66
N ASN A 113 -11.15 0.15 7.91
CA ASN A 113 -11.06 1.41 8.63
C ASN A 113 -9.60 1.82 8.86
N VAL A 114 -8.78 0.87 9.31
CA VAL A 114 -7.35 1.11 9.59
C VAL A 114 -6.60 1.53 8.32
N LEU A 115 -6.83 0.84 7.20
CA LEU A 115 -6.23 1.19 5.91
C LEU A 115 -6.66 2.59 5.43
N LEU A 116 -7.95 2.92 5.54
CA LEU A 116 -8.45 4.23 5.14
C LEU A 116 -7.88 5.36 6.00
N GLU A 117 -7.84 5.19 7.32
CA GLU A 117 -7.26 6.20 8.21
C GLU A 117 -5.74 6.33 7.96
N LYS A 118 -5.03 5.23 7.75
CA LYS A 118 -3.62 5.27 7.36
C LYS A 118 -3.43 6.03 6.06
N TYR A 119 -4.23 5.75 5.04
CA TYR A 119 -4.18 6.40 3.73
C TYR A 119 -4.50 7.89 3.81
N LYS A 120 -5.51 8.26 4.56
CA LYS A 120 -5.90 9.65 4.82
C LYS A 120 -4.80 10.45 5.51
N CYS A 121 -4.13 9.83 6.49
CA CYS A 121 -3.04 10.45 7.23
C CYS A 121 -1.70 10.43 6.46
N LEU A 122 -1.65 9.77 5.31
CA LEU A 122 -0.44 9.67 4.51
C LEU A 122 -0.16 11.00 3.82
N THR A 123 0.74 11.78 4.40
CA THR A 123 1.20 13.05 3.84
C THR A 123 2.52 12.86 3.11
N VAL A 124 2.62 13.42 1.92
CA VAL A 124 3.85 13.40 1.12
C VAL A 124 4.65 14.67 1.41
N ASP A 125 5.57 14.59 2.36
CA ASP A 125 6.58 15.64 2.52
C ASP A 125 7.70 15.46 1.47
N VAL A 126 7.46 15.97 0.28
CA VAL A 126 8.40 15.86 -0.85
C VAL A 126 9.77 16.44 -0.50
N LYS A 127 9.83 17.54 0.29
CA LYS A 127 11.10 18.14 0.67
C LYS A 127 11.89 17.21 1.60
N GLY A 128 11.20 16.62 2.59
CA GLY A 128 11.79 15.64 3.48
C GLY A 128 12.23 14.38 2.71
N ILE A 129 11.40 13.86 1.80
CA ILE A 129 11.73 12.68 0.99
C ILE A 129 12.99 12.91 0.14
N ARG A 130 13.13 14.07 -0.48
CA ARG A 130 14.33 14.41 -1.29
C ARG A 130 15.62 14.51 -0.49
N LEU A 131 15.54 14.64 0.83
CA LEU A 131 16.71 14.61 1.73
C LEU A 131 17.12 13.18 2.12
N LEU A 132 16.28 12.19 1.83
CA LEU A 132 16.58 10.78 2.10
C LEU A 132 17.57 10.25 1.08
N LYS A 133 18.27 9.17 1.46
CA LYS A 133 19.07 8.38 0.52
C LYS A 133 18.17 7.65 -0.46
N ASP A 134 18.69 7.33 -1.63
CA ASP A 134 17.93 6.65 -2.71
C ASP A 134 17.20 5.38 -2.22
N VAL A 135 17.85 4.58 -1.38
CA VAL A 135 17.24 3.37 -0.79
C VAL A 135 16.05 3.72 0.10
N GLU A 136 16.16 4.78 0.90
CA GLU A 136 15.09 5.22 1.81
C GLU A 136 13.92 5.83 1.01
N GLN A 137 14.20 6.58 -0.06
CA GLN A 137 13.18 7.06 -1.00
C GLN A 137 12.46 5.88 -1.67
N GLY A 138 13.22 4.90 -2.16
CA GLY A 138 12.66 3.70 -2.76
C GLY A 138 11.76 2.93 -1.79
N MET A 139 12.17 2.76 -0.54
CA MET A 139 11.35 2.10 0.48
C MET A 139 10.08 2.88 0.82
N PHE A 140 10.15 4.22 0.86
CA PHE A 140 8.97 5.05 1.07
C PHE A 140 7.95 4.85 -0.05
N THR A 141 8.36 5.02 -1.31
CA THR A 141 7.47 4.89 -2.48
C THR A 141 6.92 3.47 -2.61
N PHE A 142 7.74 2.48 -2.27
CA PHE A 142 7.35 1.08 -2.26
C PHE A 142 6.25 0.77 -1.23
N ARG A 143 6.42 1.22 0.02
CA ARG A 143 5.38 1.05 1.07
C ARG A 143 4.09 1.78 0.70
N TYR A 144 4.22 2.94 0.06
CA TYR A 144 3.09 3.68 -0.46
C TYR A 144 2.32 2.84 -1.50
N PHE A 145 3.06 2.27 -2.46
CA PHE A 145 2.50 1.36 -3.46
C PHE A 145 1.76 0.18 -2.82
N VAL A 146 2.40 -0.50 -1.86
CA VAL A 146 1.81 -1.67 -1.20
C VAL A 146 0.56 -1.30 -0.41
N LEU A 147 0.55 -0.17 0.30
CA LEU A 147 -0.63 0.31 1.02
C LEU A 147 -1.80 0.55 0.06
N GLU A 148 -1.56 1.23 -1.06
CA GLU A 148 -2.59 1.43 -2.09
C GLU A 148 -3.03 0.11 -2.72
N PHE A 149 -2.10 -0.82 -2.93
CA PHE A 149 -2.44 -2.13 -3.48
C PHE A 149 -3.31 -2.95 -2.50
N MET A 150 -3.06 -2.87 -1.20
CA MET A 150 -3.96 -3.45 -0.18
C MET A 150 -5.37 -2.86 -0.26
N LEU A 151 -5.51 -1.55 -0.51
CA LEU A 151 -6.82 -0.90 -0.68
C LEU A 151 -7.59 -1.39 -1.91
N THR A 152 -6.92 -1.98 -2.90
CA THR A 152 -7.58 -2.57 -4.08
C THR A 152 -8.11 -3.98 -3.85
N GLN A 153 -7.80 -4.61 -2.72
CA GLN A 153 -8.20 -5.99 -2.48
C GLN A 153 -9.70 -6.12 -2.22
N ASP A 154 -10.30 -7.15 -2.76
CA ASP A 154 -11.76 -7.37 -2.65
C ASP A 154 -12.23 -7.48 -1.20
N ALA A 155 -11.39 -8.07 -0.32
CA ALA A 155 -11.64 -8.12 1.12
C ALA A 155 -11.74 -6.72 1.76
N VAL A 156 -11.15 -5.69 1.18
CA VAL A 156 -11.26 -4.30 1.62
C VAL A 156 -12.41 -3.60 0.93
N LEU A 157 -12.48 -3.68 -0.40
CA LEU A 157 -13.49 -2.99 -1.21
C LEU A 157 -14.92 -3.41 -0.86
N ASN A 158 -15.16 -4.69 -0.61
CA ASN A 158 -16.48 -5.23 -0.26
C ASN A 158 -16.95 -4.86 1.16
N ASN A 159 -16.05 -4.34 2.00
CA ASN A 159 -16.35 -3.90 3.36
C ASN A 159 -16.44 -2.37 3.51
N LEU A 160 -16.32 -1.61 2.42
CA LEU A 160 -16.49 -0.17 2.42
C LEU A 160 -17.98 0.20 2.55
N THR A 161 -18.27 1.15 3.42
CA THR A 161 -19.54 1.88 3.36
C THR A 161 -19.54 2.85 2.16
N GLU A 162 -20.71 3.32 1.73
CA GLU A 162 -20.81 4.29 0.64
C GLU A 162 -19.98 5.56 0.90
N GLU A 163 -19.98 6.04 2.15
CA GLU A 163 -19.21 7.22 2.55
C GLU A 163 -17.69 6.95 2.51
N GLN A 164 -17.26 5.80 3.00
CA GLN A 164 -15.86 5.37 2.94
C GLN A 164 -15.38 5.18 1.50
N GLU A 165 -16.24 4.67 0.64
CA GLU A 165 -15.95 4.53 -0.77
C GLU A 165 -15.71 5.89 -1.42
N LYS A 166 -16.62 6.86 -1.20
CA LYS A 166 -16.47 8.25 -1.69
C LYS A 166 -15.16 8.87 -1.18
N GLN A 167 -14.87 8.67 0.11
CA GLN A 167 -13.63 9.17 0.72
C GLN A 167 -12.38 8.54 0.07
N LEU A 168 -12.36 7.22 -0.13
CA LEU A 168 -11.26 6.52 -0.77
C LEU A 168 -10.99 7.06 -2.18
N PHE A 169 -12.05 7.23 -2.98
CA PHE A 169 -11.90 7.75 -4.35
C PHE A 169 -11.42 9.21 -4.37
N PHE A 170 -11.91 10.06 -3.48
CA PHE A 170 -11.42 11.42 -3.35
C PHE A 170 -9.93 11.45 -2.97
N LEU A 171 -9.53 10.69 -1.94
CA LEU A 171 -8.13 10.61 -1.51
C LEU A 171 -7.24 10.04 -2.62
N SER A 172 -7.66 8.97 -3.29
CA SER A 172 -6.88 8.37 -4.36
C SER A 172 -6.63 9.34 -5.52
N PHE A 173 -7.59 10.20 -5.84
CA PHE A 173 -7.42 11.25 -6.84
C PHE A 173 -6.42 12.32 -6.43
N GLU A 174 -6.48 12.79 -5.18
CA GLU A 174 -5.51 13.75 -4.65
C GLU A 174 -4.09 13.16 -4.59
N HIS A 175 -3.97 11.91 -4.15
CA HIS A 175 -2.69 11.21 -4.10
C HIS A 175 -2.12 10.95 -5.51
N LYS A 176 -2.96 10.62 -6.50
CA LYS A 176 -2.53 10.48 -7.89
C LYS A 176 -1.93 11.78 -8.42
N LYS A 177 -2.57 12.94 -8.18
CA LYS A 177 -2.04 14.25 -8.58
C LYS A 177 -0.69 14.54 -7.93
N ILE A 178 -0.54 14.23 -6.63
CA ILE A 178 0.73 14.40 -5.92
C ILE A 178 1.82 13.56 -6.61
N LYS A 179 1.56 12.28 -6.84
CA LYS A 179 2.53 11.37 -7.45
C LYS A 179 2.91 11.80 -8.87
N GLN A 180 1.96 12.25 -9.68
CA GLN A 180 2.22 12.77 -11.02
C GLN A 180 3.08 14.03 -11.01
N ASN A 181 2.86 14.95 -10.06
CA ASN A 181 3.68 16.15 -9.90
C ASN A 181 5.12 15.85 -9.43
N TYR A 182 5.35 14.67 -8.88
CA TYR A 182 6.64 14.22 -8.35
C TYR A 182 7.05 12.86 -8.92
N SER A 183 6.89 12.71 -10.23
CA SER A 183 7.20 11.47 -10.95
C SER A 183 8.67 11.05 -10.89
N ASP A 184 9.58 11.99 -10.62
CA ASP A 184 10.99 11.76 -10.33
C ASP A 184 11.20 10.95 -9.03
N ILE A 185 10.27 11.04 -8.06
CA ILE A 185 10.31 10.29 -6.81
C ILE A 185 9.52 8.98 -6.93
N PHE A 186 8.28 9.07 -7.45
CA PHE A 186 7.36 7.94 -7.43
C PHE A 186 7.52 6.97 -8.61
N GLY A 187 8.04 7.42 -9.76
CA GLY A 187 8.12 6.60 -10.96
C GLY A 187 6.77 6.23 -11.55
N SER A 188 6.78 5.55 -12.69
CA SER A 188 5.56 5.25 -13.46
C SER A 188 4.68 4.13 -12.87
N LEU A 189 5.27 3.19 -12.12
CA LEU A 189 4.52 2.07 -11.54
C LEU A 189 3.65 2.48 -10.35
N ASN A 190 3.96 3.60 -9.71
CA ASN A 190 3.23 4.04 -8.51
C ASN A 190 1.76 4.45 -8.76
N ASP A 191 1.35 4.68 -9.99
CA ASP A 191 -0.06 4.94 -10.32
C ASP A 191 -0.88 3.67 -10.57
N LEU A 192 -0.21 2.51 -10.66
CA LEU A 192 -0.86 1.24 -10.99
C LEU A 192 -1.94 0.83 -9.97
N PRO A 193 -1.71 0.87 -8.63
CA PRO A 193 -2.76 0.51 -7.67
C PRO A 193 -3.98 1.42 -7.76
N ILE A 194 -3.78 2.73 -7.95
CA ILE A 194 -4.89 3.68 -8.09
C ILE A 194 -5.69 3.41 -9.35
N ASN A 195 -5.01 3.14 -10.47
CA ASN A 195 -5.70 2.80 -11.71
C ASN A 195 -6.45 1.47 -11.58
N LEU A 196 -5.89 0.49 -10.89
CA LEU A 196 -6.58 -0.78 -10.58
C LEU A 196 -7.83 -0.54 -9.71
N LEU A 197 -7.75 0.34 -8.71
CA LEU A 197 -8.90 0.75 -7.90
C LEU A 197 -10.04 1.30 -8.77
N TYR A 198 -9.73 2.23 -9.68
CA TYR A 198 -10.72 2.81 -10.59
C TYR A 198 -11.30 1.78 -11.56
N VAL A 199 -10.46 0.90 -12.11
CA VAL A 199 -10.92 -0.16 -13.04
C VAL A 199 -11.86 -1.12 -12.32
N LYS A 200 -11.55 -1.57 -11.10
CA LYS A 200 -12.46 -2.40 -10.30
C LYS A 200 -13.77 -1.69 -10.04
N LYS A 201 -13.73 -0.38 -9.73
CA LYS A 201 -14.96 0.40 -9.53
C LYS A 201 -15.80 0.51 -10.79
N ILE A 202 -15.20 0.81 -11.94
CA ILE A 202 -15.89 0.88 -13.25
C ILE A 202 -16.56 -0.45 -13.57
N MET A 203 -15.86 -1.57 -13.34
CA MET A 203 -16.39 -2.91 -13.64
C MET A 203 -17.57 -3.30 -12.75
N ASN A 204 -17.62 -2.77 -11.53
CA ASN A 204 -18.70 -3.01 -10.55
C ASN A 204 -19.83 -1.97 -10.63
N ASP A 205 -19.67 -0.90 -11.43
CA ASP A 205 -20.67 0.16 -11.57
C ASP A 205 -21.76 -0.26 -12.56
N SER A 206 -22.96 -0.56 -12.06
CA SER A 206 -24.11 -0.95 -12.89
C SER A 206 -24.58 0.16 -13.84
N ASP A 207 -24.28 1.43 -13.53
CA ASP A 207 -24.70 2.58 -14.31
C ASP A 207 -23.69 2.89 -15.43
N PHE A 208 -22.48 2.34 -15.35
CA PHE A 208 -21.46 2.55 -16.36
C PHE A 208 -21.74 1.72 -17.62
N LYS A 209 -21.89 2.40 -18.76
CA LYS A 209 -22.14 1.74 -20.04
C LYS A 209 -20.85 1.62 -20.83
N PHE A 210 -20.42 0.38 -21.04
CA PHE A 210 -19.27 0.08 -21.91
C PHE A 210 -19.63 0.37 -23.37
N GLU A 211 -18.72 1.01 -24.10
CA GLU A 211 -18.91 1.29 -25.53
C GLU A 211 -18.97 0.00 -26.36
N ASN A 212 -18.18 -0.99 -25.98
CA ASN A 212 -18.14 -2.29 -26.64
C ASN A 212 -17.59 -3.38 -25.71
N ALA A 213 -17.67 -4.63 -26.17
CA ALA A 213 -17.18 -5.79 -25.43
C ALA A 213 -15.64 -5.81 -25.29
N GLU A 214 -14.92 -5.23 -26.24
CA GLU A 214 -13.45 -5.15 -26.21
C GLU A 214 -12.97 -4.29 -25.04
N THR A 215 -13.58 -3.12 -24.82
CA THR A 215 -13.26 -2.25 -23.67
C THR A 215 -13.49 -2.99 -22.35
N LYS A 216 -14.63 -3.69 -22.22
CA LYS A 216 -14.90 -4.48 -21.02
C LYS A 216 -13.86 -5.58 -20.82
N LYS A 217 -13.48 -6.29 -21.88
CA LYS A 217 -12.45 -7.32 -21.83
C LYS A 217 -11.10 -6.74 -21.42
N MET A 218 -10.68 -5.62 -22.01
CA MET A 218 -9.41 -4.94 -21.67
C MET A 218 -9.34 -4.60 -20.17
N LEU A 219 -10.41 -4.09 -19.56
CA LEU A 219 -10.45 -3.81 -18.11
C LEU A 219 -10.41 -5.10 -17.29
N SER A 220 -11.11 -6.15 -17.72
CA SER A 220 -11.07 -7.45 -17.05
C SER A 220 -9.67 -8.07 -17.07
N ASP A 221 -9.00 -8.02 -18.23
CA ASP A 221 -7.63 -8.51 -18.39
C ASP A 221 -6.66 -7.73 -17.48
N PHE A 222 -6.83 -6.40 -17.38
CA PHE A 222 -6.03 -5.57 -16.50
C PHE A 222 -6.23 -5.89 -14.99
N ILE A 223 -7.46 -6.21 -14.57
CA ILE A 223 -7.72 -6.65 -13.18
C ILE A 223 -6.98 -7.96 -12.89
N GLN A 224 -7.00 -8.89 -13.83
CA GLN A 224 -6.38 -10.20 -13.64
C GLN A 224 -4.85 -10.16 -13.67
N ALA A 225 -4.26 -9.25 -14.45
CA ALA A 225 -2.82 -9.09 -14.57
C ALA A 225 -2.43 -7.60 -14.62
N PRO A 226 -2.45 -6.90 -13.48
CA PRO A 226 -2.15 -5.47 -13.40
C PRO A 226 -0.65 -5.23 -13.51
N LEU A 227 -0.11 -5.21 -14.72
CA LEU A 227 1.31 -4.99 -15.00
C LEU A 227 1.58 -3.69 -15.75
N VAL A 228 0.94 -3.56 -16.90
CA VAL A 228 1.14 -2.41 -17.79
C VAL A 228 -0.20 -1.73 -18.01
N ILE A 229 -0.22 -0.43 -17.78
CA ILE A 229 -1.42 0.38 -18.02
C ILE A 229 -1.44 0.78 -19.48
N ASP A 230 -2.44 0.27 -20.21
CA ASP A 230 -2.77 0.76 -21.54
C ASP A 230 -3.29 2.20 -21.45
N GLN A 231 -2.81 3.09 -22.33
CA GLN A 231 -3.25 4.49 -22.36
C GLN A 231 -4.78 4.61 -22.50
N ARG A 232 -5.42 3.66 -23.18
CA ARG A 232 -6.89 3.59 -23.29
C ARG A 232 -7.59 3.41 -21.95
N ILE A 233 -6.96 2.69 -20.99
CA ILE A 233 -7.47 2.54 -19.63
C ILE A 233 -7.39 3.88 -18.90
N ILE A 234 -6.26 4.58 -19.00
CA ILE A 234 -6.08 5.91 -18.40
C ILE A 234 -7.13 6.88 -18.95
N ASP A 235 -7.28 6.95 -20.26
CA ASP A 235 -8.23 7.84 -20.94
C ASP A 235 -9.68 7.54 -20.50
N LEU A 236 -10.03 6.27 -20.34
CA LEU A 236 -11.35 5.86 -19.88
C LEU A 236 -11.58 6.28 -18.43
N ILE A 237 -10.61 6.07 -17.54
CA ILE A 237 -10.69 6.48 -16.13
C ILE A 237 -10.86 7.99 -16.04
N GLU A 238 -9.97 8.76 -16.66
CA GLU A 238 -9.89 10.20 -16.47
C GLU A 238 -11.01 10.95 -17.23
N ASN A 239 -11.20 10.64 -18.48
CA ASN A 239 -12.11 11.41 -19.34
C ASN A 239 -13.55 10.95 -19.27
N LYS A 240 -13.80 9.68 -19.03
CA LYS A 240 -15.18 9.15 -19.07
C LYS A 240 -15.75 8.90 -17.67
N TYR A 241 -14.96 8.36 -16.74
CA TYR A 241 -15.48 7.99 -15.45
C TYR A 241 -15.34 9.09 -14.40
N ILE A 242 -14.13 9.60 -14.17
CA ILE A 242 -13.89 10.65 -13.16
C ILE A 242 -14.65 11.93 -13.53
N ASN A 243 -14.57 12.37 -14.79
CA ASN A 243 -15.24 13.57 -15.26
C ASN A 243 -16.78 13.48 -15.18
N ALA A 244 -17.35 12.28 -15.35
CA ALA A 244 -18.79 12.07 -15.29
C ALA A 244 -19.36 11.99 -13.87
N LYS A 245 -18.59 11.47 -12.91
CA LYS A 245 -19.11 11.21 -11.55
C LYS A 245 -18.63 12.19 -10.48
N TYR A 246 -17.46 12.84 -10.66
CA TYR A 246 -16.82 13.60 -9.60
C TYR A 246 -16.51 15.07 -9.98
N LYS A 247 -17.03 15.55 -11.09
CA LYS A 247 -17.11 16.98 -11.46
C LYS A 247 -18.54 17.47 -11.39
#